data_ea48ea03e8b0c0e9820f9c08bf8654a1
#
_entry.id   ea48ea03e8b0c0e9820f9c08bf8654a1
#
_cell.length_a   1.000
_cell.length_b   1.000
_cell.length_c   1.000
_cell.angle_alpha   90.00
_cell.angle_beta   90.00
_cell.angle_gamma   90.00
#
_symmetry.space_group_name_H-M   'P 1'
#
loop_
_entity.id
_entity.type
_entity.pdbx_description
1 polymer ?
#
loop_
_entity_poly.entity_id
_entity_poly.type
_entity_poly.pdbx_seq_one_letter_code
_entity_poly.pdbx_strand_id
1 'polypeptide(L)'
;DGSLSGFDFIYQKIYNLEIRPSQLALNPCSGSLVLTDPNNGETLACVTYPGYDNNRLANEMDSDYFTKLNMDKSSPFYSRATQEAIAPGSTFKIVTATAGYMEGVINLGEGINCTGKFDTPPFDEQPINCWNIYGHGVETLQTAIRDSCNYFFNTIGYRLGTMNGDYSDEEGIQKLQKYAEMYGLDAKSGLEVPETTPHVSDKDAARSAMGQSTHLYTTAGLARYVSTIANSGTCYDLTLVKSITDSAGSVLEDNSANVHNTFELPQELWDTIHAGMRGVVQNHAAFSATNAPAFNGTNGLAVAGKTGTAQQSKDKPNHGLFIGYAPYDDPEIALAVRITNGYSSGNAALVARDVISYYFKLQDESELITGHASASYDSYNTSGTSAAAFAD
;
A
#
# COMPACT_ATOMS: atom_id res chain seq x y z
N ASP A 1 -31.74 13.83 -25.60
CA ASP A 1 -32.04 14.00 -27.02
C ASP A 1 -31.82 12.72 -27.85
N GLY A 2 -31.45 11.59 -27.25
CA GLY A 2 -31.31 10.29 -27.90
C GLY A 2 -30.06 10.12 -28.78
N SER A 3 -29.12 11.06 -28.73
CA SER A 3 -27.89 11.03 -29.53
C SER A 3 -26.76 10.19 -28.88
N LEU A 4 -26.85 9.92 -27.57
CA LEU A 4 -25.88 9.13 -26.81
C LEU A 4 -26.55 7.90 -26.20
N SER A 5 -25.83 6.78 -26.16
CA SER A 5 -26.24 5.65 -25.31
C SER A 5 -26.21 6.05 -23.82
N GLY A 6 -26.98 5.34 -22.97
CA GLY A 6 -26.95 5.60 -21.54
C GLY A 6 -25.54 5.39 -20.96
N PHE A 7 -24.77 4.44 -21.48
CA PHE A 7 -23.39 4.19 -21.11
C PHE A 7 -22.48 5.38 -21.47
N ASP A 8 -22.52 5.83 -22.73
CA ASP A 8 -21.69 6.95 -23.20
C ASP A 8 -22.00 8.24 -22.45
N PHE A 9 -23.26 8.48 -22.12
CA PHE A 9 -23.68 9.63 -21.33
C PHE A 9 -23.05 9.60 -19.93
N ILE A 10 -23.15 8.46 -19.21
CA ILE A 10 -22.58 8.30 -17.88
C ILE A 10 -21.05 8.37 -17.94
N TYR A 11 -20.43 7.71 -18.92
CA TYR A 11 -18.99 7.75 -19.14
C TYR A 11 -18.48 9.18 -19.31
N GLN A 12 -19.12 9.98 -20.18
CA GLN A 12 -18.75 11.39 -20.39
C GLN A 12 -18.87 12.21 -19.11
N LYS A 13 -19.92 11.98 -18.31
CA LYS A 13 -20.11 12.68 -17.03
C LYS A 13 -19.01 12.35 -16.02
N ILE A 14 -18.56 11.10 -15.94
CA ILE A 14 -17.45 10.69 -15.09
C ILE A 14 -16.13 11.26 -15.65
N TYR A 15 -15.90 11.13 -16.95
CA TYR A 15 -14.69 11.63 -17.62
C TYR A 15 -14.50 13.12 -17.40
N ASN A 16 -15.55 13.92 -17.50
CA ASN A 16 -15.54 15.36 -17.28
C ASN A 16 -15.60 15.75 -15.79
N LEU A 17 -15.51 14.78 -14.87
CA LEU A 17 -15.59 14.98 -13.41
C LEU A 17 -16.91 15.66 -12.93
N GLU A 18 -17.97 15.59 -13.72
CA GLU A 18 -19.28 16.15 -13.38
C GLU A 18 -20.03 15.29 -12.35
N ILE A 19 -19.79 13.97 -12.34
CA ILE A 19 -20.30 13.02 -11.35
C ILE A 19 -19.18 12.08 -10.89
N ARG A 20 -19.27 11.65 -9.64
CA ARG A 20 -18.34 10.67 -9.06
C ARG A 20 -18.88 9.26 -9.19
N PRO A 21 -18.02 8.22 -9.37
CA PRO A 21 -18.43 6.81 -9.39
C PRO A 21 -19.27 6.41 -8.17
N SER A 22 -18.96 6.95 -6.99
CA SER A 22 -19.72 6.70 -5.76
C SER A 22 -21.18 7.13 -5.81
N GLN A 23 -21.52 8.16 -6.59
CA GLN A 23 -22.90 8.62 -6.77
C GLN A 23 -23.74 7.63 -7.60
N LEU A 24 -23.06 6.76 -8.34
CA LEU A 24 -23.65 5.71 -9.16
C LEU A 24 -23.53 4.31 -8.53
N ALA A 25 -23.04 4.24 -7.29
CA ALA A 25 -22.71 2.98 -6.59
C ALA A 25 -21.71 2.09 -7.37
N LEU A 26 -20.83 2.70 -8.16
CA LEU A 26 -19.75 2.02 -8.89
C LEU A 26 -18.50 1.88 -8.02
N ASN A 27 -17.75 0.81 -8.28
CA ASN A 27 -16.41 0.59 -7.71
C ASN A 27 -15.33 0.80 -8.80
N PRO A 28 -14.13 1.31 -8.44
CA PRO A 28 -13.76 1.87 -7.14
C PRO A 28 -14.46 3.22 -6.89
N CYS A 29 -14.80 3.49 -5.64
CA CYS A 29 -15.49 4.73 -5.29
C CYS A 29 -14.77 5.53 -4.19
N SER A 30 -13.70 5.00 -3.65
CA SER A 30 -12.94 5.62 -2.57
C SER A 30 -11.48 5.20 -2.58
N GLY A 31 -10.66 6.05 -1.98
CA GLY A 31 -9.23 5.81 -1.81
C GLY A 31 -8.64 6.68 -0.73
N SER A 32 -7.39 6.41 -0.40
CA SER A 32 -6.60 7.21 0.55
C SER A 32 -5.13 7.16 0.19
N LEU A 33 -4.43 8.22 0.57
CA LEU A 33 -2.98 8.33 0.43
C LEU A 33 -2.42 9.03 1.67
N VAL A 34 -1.31 8.53 2.17
CA VAL A 34 -0.49 9.21 3.17
C VAL A 34 0.93 9.30 2.65
N LEU A 35 1.48 10.50 2.63
CA LEU A 35 2.84 10.84 2.21
C LEU A 35 3.59 11.39 3.42
N THR A 36 4.78 10.89 3.66
CA THR A 36 5.58 11.22 4.86
C THR A 36 7.03 11.52 4.48
N ASP A 37 7.73 12.25 5.35
CA ASP A 37 9.18 12.27 5.39
C ASP A 37 9.65 11.11 6.27
N PRO A 38 10.37 10.11 5.70
CA PRO A 38 10.79 8.93 6.44
C PRO A 38 11.87 9.21 7.50
N ASN A 39 12.47 10.39 7.48
CA ASN A 39 13.60 10.74 8.35
C ASN A 39 13.17 11.42 9.67
N ASN A 40 11.90 11.82 9.78
CA ASN A 40 11.41 12.54 10.95
C ASN A 40 9.93 12.28 11.30
N GLY A 41 9.17 11.53 10.48
CA GLY A 41 7.76 11.23 10.70
C GLY A 41 6.78 12.35 10.34
N GLU A 42 7.24 13.45 9.75
CA GLU A 42 6.35 14.52 9.27
C GLU A 42 5.41 13.99 8.20
N THR A 43 4.10 14.26 8.33
CA THR A 43 3.10 13.90 7.32
C THR A 43 2.93 15.05 6.33
N LEU A 44 3.45 14.87 5.12
CA LEU A 44 3.42 15.86 4.05
C LEU A 44 2.06 15.95 3.37
N ALA A 45 1.33 14.81 3.31
CA ALA A 45 -0.04 14.77 2.84
C ALA A 45 -0.81 13.59 3.49
N CYS A 46 -2.05 13.84 3.89
CA CYS A 46 -2.99 12.83 4.38
C CYS A 46 -4.34 13.02 3.68
N VAL A 47 -4.60 12.18 2.68
CA VAL A 47 -5.72 12.37 1.75
C VAL A 47 -6.74 11.25 1.88
N THR A 48 -8.00 11.63 1.96
CA THR A 48 -9.16 10.74 1.83
C THR A 48 -9.99 11.15 0.61
N TYR A 49 -10.34 10.20 -0.24
CA TYR A 49 -11.28 10.40 -1.35
C TYR A 49 -12.51 9.47 -1.17
N PRO A 50 -13.74 9.97 -1.39
CA PRO A 50 -14.06 11.36 -1.60
C PRO A 50 -13.86 12.20 -0.33
N GLY A 51 -13.34 13.41 -0.53
CA GLY A 51 -13.12 14.41 0.52
C GLY A 51 -14.19 15.52 0.47
N TYR A 52 -13.94 16.56 1.25
CA TYR A 52 -14.77 17.76 1.32
C TYR A 52 -13.91 19.01 1.50
N ASP A 53 -14.50 20.17 1.26
CA ASP A 53 -13.84 21.47 1.47
C ASP A 53 -13.95 21.88 2.94
N ASN A 54 -12.84 21.75 3.67
CA ASN A 54 -12.74 22.11 5.08
C ASN A 54 -13.03 23.60 5.33
N ASN A 55 -12.69 24.49 4.37
CA ASN A 55 -12.87 25.95 4.56
C ASN A 55 -14.34 26.32 4.66
N ARG A 56 -15.24 25.56 4.04
CA ARG A 56 -16.69 25.78 4.12
C ARG A 56 -17.29 25.35 5.47
N LEU A 57 -16.54 24.61 6.27
CA LEU A 57 -16.99 24.13 7.59
C LEU A 57 -16.20 24.77 8.74
N ALA A 58 -15.08 25.45 8.42
CA ALA A 58 -14.27 26.15 9.39
C ALA A 58 -14.81 27.57 9.66
N ASN A 59 -14.63 28.05 10.89
CA ASN A 59 -15.04 29.37 11.36
C ASN A 59 -16.56 29.62 11.28
N GLU A 60 -17.11 29.87 10.10
CA GLU A 60 -18.53 29.99 9.85
C GLU A 60 -19.03 28.78 9.06
N MET A 61 -19.83 27.93 9.70
CA MET A 61 -20.29 26.68 9.14
C MET A 61 -21.34 26.90 8.05
N ASP A 62 -21.05 26.42 6.83
CA ASP A 62 -22.03 26.29 5.75
C ASP A 62 -22.97 25.10 6.05
N SER A 63 -24.13 25.42 6.67
CA SER A 63 -25.08 24.40 7.13
C SER A 63 -25.68 23.56 6.01
N ASP A 64 -25.89 24.14 4.82
CA ASP A 64 -26.43 23.43 3.66
C ASP A 64 -25.39 22.45 3.12
N TYR A 65 -24.15 22.87 3.05
CA TYR A 65 -23.03 22.01 2.66
C TYR A 65 -22.81 20.87 3.65
N PHE A 66 -22.83 21.16 4.95
CA PHE A 66 -22.72 20.14 6.00
C PHE A 66 -23.84 19.10 5.88
N THR A 67 -25.09 19.56 5.71
CA THR A 67 -26.24 18.67 5.53
C THR A 67 -26.07 17.78 4.30
N LYS A 68 -25.62 18.35 3.17
CA LYS A 68 -25.34 17.61 1.94
C LYS A 68 -24.29 16.53 2.17
N LEU A 69 -23.17 16.84 2.86
CA LEU A 69 -22.12 15.88 3.16
C LEU A 69 -22.60 14.76 4.09
N ASN A 70 -23.42 15.08 5.08
CA ASN A 70 -23.98 14.12 6.02
C ASN A 70 -24.92 13.11 5.32
N MET A 71 -25.61 13.54 4.29
CA MET A 71 -26.52 12.70 3.48
C MET A 71 -25.82 11.97 2.34
N ASP A 72 -24.55 12.28 2.06
CA ASP A 72 -23.79 11.67 0.97
C ASP A 72 -23.40 10.22 1.35
N LYS A 73 -23.93 9.27 0.55
CA LYS A 73 -23.69 7.83 0.74
C LYS A 73 -22.23 7.42 0.59
N SER A 74 -21.39 8.28 0.02
CA SER A 74 -19.94 8.06 -0.05
C SER A 74 -19.22 8.33 1.27
N SER A 75 -19.94 8.84 2.30
CA SER A 75 -19.41 9.10 3.64
C SER A 75 -18.12 9.93 3.63
N PRO A 76 -18.14 11.18 3.12
CA PRO A 76 -16.94 11.99 2.96
C PRO A 76 -16.30 12.40 4.30
N PHE A 77 -17.03 12.37 5.42
CA PHE A 77 -16.49 12.59 6.77
C PHE A 77 -15.72 11.39 7.32
N TYR A 78 -15.85 10.21 6.73
CA TYR A 78 -15.12 9.03 7.16
C TYR A 78 -13.70 9.08 6.61
N SER A 79 -12.71 9.31 7.48
CA SER A 79 -11.29 9.34 7.09
C SER A 79 -10.81 7.95 6.70
N ARG A 80 -10.71 7.69 5.40
CA ARG A 80 -10.21 6.40 4.91
C ARG A 80 -8.71 6.23 5.15
N ALA A 81 -7.99 7.33 5.27
CA ALA A 81 -6.56 7.30 5.54
C ALA A 81 -6.25 6.76 6.95
N THR A 82 -7.10 7.10 7.93
CA THR A 82 -6.83 6.80 9.35
C THR A 82 -7.84 5.87 10.00
N GLN A 83 -9.05 5.74 9.46
CA GLN A 83 -10.13 4.96 10.09
C GLN A 83 -10.48 3.67 9.35
N GLU A 84 -10.27 3.60 8.04
CA GLU A 84 -10.53 2.37 7.28
C GLU A 84 -9.32 1.44 7.38
N ALA A 85 -9.49 0.31 8.07
CA ALA A 85 -8.47 -0.72 8.23
C ALA A 85 -8.82 -1.97 7.42
N ILE A 86 -7.88 -2.45 6.62
CA ILE A 86 -8.02 -3.64 5.79
C ILE A 86 -6.74 -4.48 5.82
N ALA A 87 -6.80 -5.71 5.29
CA ALA A 87 -5.62 -6.53 5.10
C ALA A 87 -4.59 -5.82 4.18
N PRO A 88 -3.30 -5.89 4.51
CA PRO A 88 -2.24 -5.23 3.74
C PRO A 88 -1.91 -5.94 2.42
N GLY A 89 -2.36 -7.19 2.26
CA GLY A 89 -1.93 -8.03 1.15
C GLY A 89 -0.41 -8.15 1.07
N SER A 90 0.11 -8.24 -0.12
CA SER A 90 1.53 -8.47 -0.37
C SER A 90 2.47 -7.38 0.17
N THR A 91 1.98 -6.24 0.66
CA THR A 91 2.84 -5.24 1.31
C THR A 91 3.42 -5.75 2.63
N PHE A 92 2.76 -6.69 3.31
CA PHE A 92 3.23 -7.31 4.55
C PHE A 92 4.44 -8.26 4.35
N LYS A 93 4.72 -8.67 3.13
CA LYS A 93 5.78 -9.63 2.81
C LYS A 93 7.19 -9.19 3.27
N ILE A 94 7.42 -7.90 3.48
CA ILE A 94 8.70 -7.41 4.01
C ILE A 94 8.85 -7.79 5.48
N VAL A 95 7.78 -7.72 6.29
CA VAL A 95 7.77 -8.24 7.66
C VAL A 95 8.09 -9.74 7.66
N THR A 96 7.45 -10.49 6.77
CA THR A 96 7.67 -11.94 6.64
C THR A 96 9.09 -12.27 6.19
N ALA A 97 9.66 -11.48 5.26
CA ALA A 97 11.05 -11.62 4.82
C ALA A 97 12.01 -11.45 6.00
N THR A 98 11.77 -10.41 6.81
CA THR A 98 12.54 -10.14 8.03
C THR A 98 12.40 -11.28 9.02
N ALA A 99 11.17 -11.72 9.32
CA ALA A 99 10.91 -12.83 10.23
C ALA A 99 11.61 -14.12 9.76
N GLY A 100 11.47 -14.45 8.48
CA GLY A 100 12.06 -15.67 7.91
C GLY A 100 13.57 -15.72 8.00
N TYR A 101 14.25 -14.62 7.70
CA TYR A 101 15.71 -14.54 7.79
C TYR A 101 16.19 -14.51 9.24
N MET A 102 15.61 -13.65 10.06
CA MET A 102 16.05 -13.46 11.46
C MET A 102 15.79 -14.69 12.35
N GLU A 103 14.76 -15.46 12.07
CA GLU A 103 14.48 -16.74 12.75
C GLU A 103 15.25 -17.91 12.09
N GLY A 104 16.04 -17.67 11.04
CA GLY A 104 16.88 -18.68 10.40
C GLY A 104 16.14 -19.73 9.57
N VAL A 105 14.86 -19.48 9.22
CA VAL A 105 14.07 -20.42 8.42
C VAL A 105 14.23 -20.24 6.91
N ILE A 106 14.92 -19.16 6.49
CA ILE A 106 15.31 -18.90 5.10
C ILE A 106 16.69 -18.24 5.05
N ASN A 107 17.49 -18.55 4.02
CA ASN A 107 18.72 -17.85 3.70
C ASN A 107 18.54 -16.99 2.45
N LEU A 108 19.27 -15.88 2.32
CA LEU A 108 19.10 -14.90 1.23
C LEU A 108 19.27 -15.53 -0.16
N GLY A 109 20.22 -16.46 -0.31
CA GLY A 109 20.50 -17.17 -1.56
C GLY A 109 19.72 -18.49 -1.73
N GLU A 110 18.87 -18.86 -0.78
CA GLU A 110 18.08 -20.09 -0.87
C GLU A 110 17.05 -20.00 -2.00
N GLY A 111 17.06 -20.96 -2.90
CA GLY A 111 16.07 -21.10 -3.96
C GLY A 111 14.88 -21.96 -3.51
N ILE A 112 13.66 -21.42 -3.54
CA ILE A 112 12.41 -22.16 -3.34
C ILE A 112 11.69 -22.27 -4.67
N ASN A 113 11.36 -23.50 -5.11
CA ASN A 113 10.66 -23.71 -6.38
C ASN A 113 9.15 -23.51 -6.21
N CYS A 114 8.65 -22.38 -6.71
CA CYS A 114 7.22 -22.08 -6.76
C CYS A 114 6.53 -22.87 -7.87
N THR A 115 5.67 -23.79 -7.50
CA THR A 115 4.86 -24.61 -8.42
C THR A 115 3.48 -24.02 -8.71
N GLY A 116 3.16 -22.84 -8.15
CA GLY A 116 1.85 -22.21 -8.26
C GLY A 116 0.85 -22.60 -7.17
N LYS A 117 1.12 -23.67 -6.43
CA LYS A 117 0.21 -24.21 -5.42
C LYS A 117 1.01 -24.70 -4.21
N PHE A 118 0.80 -24.09 -3.06
CA PHE A 118 1.37 -24.52 -1.78
C PHE A 118 0.42 -25.52 -1.11
N ASP A 119 0.82 -26.80 -1.07
CA ASP A 119 0.03 -27.96 -0.63
C ASP A 119 0.77 -28.84 0.37
N THR A 120 1.76 -28.29 1.07
CA THR A 120 2.43 -28.99 2.17
C THR A 120 1.44 -29.20 3.33
N PRO A 121 1.34 -30.41 3.92
CA PRO A 121 0.43 -30.63 5.06
C PRO A 121 0.70 -29.65 6.21
N PRO A 122 -0.36 -29.08 6.85
CA PRO A 122 -1.77 -29.46 6.75
C PRO A 122 -2.56 -28.74 5.62
N PHE A 123 -1.91 -28.17 4.62
CA PHE A 123 -2.54 -27.41 3.54
C PHE A 123 -2.85 -28.24 2.29
N ASP A 124 -2.62 -29.54 2.33
CA ASP A 124 -2.84 -30.50 1.22
C ASP A 124 -4.30 -30.62 0.79
N GLU A 125 -5.24 -30.57 1.74
CA GLU A 125 -6.69 -30.59 1.47
C GLU A 125 -7.23 -29.23 1.00
N GLN A 126 -6.66 -28.12 1.48
CA GLN A 126 -7.05 -26.75 1.13
C GLN A 126 -5.82 -25.90 0.76
N PRO A 127 -5.22 -26.15 -0.40
CA PRO A 127 -4.00 -25.52 -0.82
C PRO A 127 -4.12 -24.00 -0.94
N ILE A 128 -2.99 -23.31 -0.75
CA ILE A 128 -2.89 -21.88 -0.93
C ILE A 128 -2.29 -21.62 -2.32
N ASN A 129 -3.05 -20.94 -3.17
CA ASN A 129 -2.60 -20.66 -4.53
C ASN A 129 -1.66 -19.45 -4.57
N CYS A 130 -0.60 -19.55 -5.35
CA CYS A 130 0.11 -18.38 -5.82
C CYS A 130 -0.75 -17.64 -6.85
N TRP A 131 -0.56 -16.33 -6.97
CA TRP A 131 -1.26 -15.57 -8.01
C TRP A 131 -0.84 -16.04 -9.41
N ASN A 132 0.41 -16.42 -9.60
CA ASN A 132 0.84 -17.17 -10.78
C ASN A 132 0.57 -18.65 -10.55
N ILE A 133 -0.56 -19.13 -11.06
CA ILE A 133 -1.01 -20.51 -10.91
C ILE A 133 -0.11 -21.54 -11.62
N TYR A 134 0.73 -21.08 -12.57
CA TYR A 134 1.71 -21.91 -13.28
C TYR A 134 3.05 -21.99 -12.55
N GLY A 135 3.19 -21.22 -11.44
CA GLY A 135 4.42 -21.08 -10.67
C GLY A 135 5.40 -20.08 -11.26
N HIS A 136 6.26 -19.57 -10.38
CA HIS A 136 7.36 -18.66 -10.74
C HIS A 136 8.66 -19.41 -11.06
N GLY A 137 8.70 -20.73 -10.77
CA GLY A 137 9.95 -21.47 -10.77
C GLY A 137 10.77 -21.20 -9.50
N VAL A 138 12.08 -21.21 -9.61
CA VAL A 138 12.98 -21.01 -8.47
C VAL A 138 13.10 -19.53 -8.15
N GLU A 139 12.70 -19.17 -6.93
CA GLU A 139 12.76 -17.83 -6.38
C GLU A 139 13.73 -17.78 -5.20
N THR A 140 14.51 -16.71 -5.11
CA THR A 140 15.24 -16.29 -3.91
C THR A 140 14.42 -15.26 -3.15
N LEU A 141 14.86 -14.86 -1.94
CA LEU A 141 14.14 -13.85 -1.18
C LEU A 141 13.95 -12.54 -1.96
N GLN A 142 15.00 -12.06 -2.62
CA GLN A 142 14.95 -10.84 -3.44
C GLN A 142 13.95 -10.96 -4.60
N THR A 143 14.01 -12.06 -5.36
CA THR A 143 13.11 -12.24 -6.51
C THR A 143 11.68 -12.50 -6.05
N ALA A 144 11.48 -13.19 -4.94
CA ALA A 144 10.15 -13.41 -4.35
C ALA A 144 9.48 -12.12 -3.87
N ILE A 145 10.26 -11.14 -3.37
CA ILE A 145 9.75 -9.78 -3.08
C ILE A 145 9.36 -9.11 -4.39
N ARG A 146 10.24 -9.12 -5.40
CA ARG A 146 10.01 -8.52 -6.72
C ARG A 146 8.75 -9.07 -7.39
N ASP A 147 8.65 -10.38 -7.48
CA ASP A 147 7.58 -11.08 -8.21
C ASP A 147 6.35 -11.35 -7.33
N SER A 148 6.40 -10.88 -6.07
CA SER A 148 5.30 -11.04 -5.10
C SER A 148 4.86 -12.50 -4.92
N CYS A 149 5.79 -13.47 -4.92
CA CYS A 149 5.50 -14.89 -4.91
C CYS A 149 4.80 -15.35 -3.62
N ASN A 150 3.51 -15.66 -3.67
CA ASN A 150 2.77 -16.14 -2.49
C ASN A 150 3.33 -17.47 -1.98
N TYR A 151 3.68 -18.39 -2.88
CA TYR A 151 4.23 -19.71 -2.51
C TYR A 151 5.46 -19.56 -1.61
N PHE A 152 6.39 -18.67 -1.99
CA PHE A 152 7.62 -18.43 -1.22
C PHE A 152 7.30 -17.94 0.20
N PHE A 153 6.42 -16.95 0.33
CA PHE A 153 6.06 -16.38 1.64
C PHE A 153 5.18 -17.32 2.47
N ASN A 154 4.31 -18.11 1.85
CA ASN A 154 3.58 -19.18 2.55
C ASN A 154 4.56 -20.24 3.10
N THR A 155 5.62 -20.57 2.36
CA THR A 155 6.68 -21.46 2.83
C THR A 155 7.39 -20.89 4.06
N ILE A 156 7.66 -19.58 4.10
CA ILE A 156 8.23 -18.95 5.29
C ILE A 156 7.25 -19.05 6.46
N GLY A 157 5.99 -18.67 6.28
CA GLY A 157 4.97 -18.77 7.33
C GLY A 157 4.81 -20.18 7.89
N TYR A 158 4.83 -21.18 7.01
CA TYR A 158 4.84 -22.59 7.38
C TYR A 158 6.08 -22.97 8.20
N ARG A 159 7.27 -22.61 7.73
CA ARG A 159 8.53 -22.92 8.41
C ARG A 159 8.64 -22.24 9.77
N LEU A 160 8.11 -21.02 9.93
CA LEU A 160 8.03 -20.34 11.23
C LEU A 160 7.16 -21.13 12.24
N GLY A 161 6.13 -21.82 11.76
CA GLY A 161 5.28 -22.67 12.57
C GLY A 161 5.81 -24.11 12.77
N THR A 162 6.91 -24.50 12.12
CA THR A 162 7.49 -25.87 12.23
C THR A 162 8.85 -25.91 12.91
N MET A 163 9.32 -24.79 13.46
CA MET A 163 10.68 -24.72 14.04
C MET A 163 10.91 -25.67 15.21
N ASN A 164 9.86 -25.99 15.96
CA ASN A 164 9.94 -26.86 17.15
C ASN A 164 9.40 -28.28 16.89
N GLY A 165 9.14 -28.66 15.63
CA GLY A 165 8.66 -29.99 15.26
C GLY A 165 7.42 -29.95 14.36
N ASP A 166 6.28 -30.45 14.86
CA ASP A 166 5.02 -30.43 14.12
C ASP A 166 4.53 -29.00 13.88
N TYR A 167 3.77 -28.78 12.81
CA TYR A 167 3.25 -27.45 12.47
C TYR A 167 2.34 -26.91 13.57
N SER A 168 2.70 -25.75 14.08
CA SER A 168 1.94 -24.93 15.02
C SER A 168 1.62 -23.58 14.42
N ASP A 169 0.35 -23.32 14.18
CA ASP A 169 -0.11 -22.03 13.69
C ASP A 169 0.21 -20.91 14.68
N GLU A 170 0.02 -21.18 15.98
CA GLU A 170 0.29 -20.22 17.06
C GLU A 170 1.77 -19.76 17.07
N GLU A 171 2.73 -20.68 16.94
CA GLU A 171 4.16 -20.35 16.92
C GLU A 171 4.53 -19.48 15.71
N GLY A 172 3.99 -19.82 14.53
CA GLY A 172 4.19 -19.04 13.33
C GLY A 172 3.63 -17.62 13.47
N ILE A 173 2.44 -17.49 14.03
CA ILE A 173 1.77 -16.20 14.29
C ILE A 173 2.56 -15.36 15.30
N GLN A 174 2.98 -15.92 16.44
CA GLN A 174 3.76 -15.19 17.44
C GLN A 174 5.04 -14.58 16.85
N LYS A 175 5.70 -15.32 15.95
CA LYS A 175 6.89 -14.80 15.25
C LYS A 175 6.53 -13.68 14.29
N LEU A 176 5.50 -13.81 13.48
CA LEU A 176 5.05 -12.74 12.59
C LEU A 176 4.63 -11.49 13.37
N GLN A 177 3.95 -11.64 14.51
CA GLN A 177 3.59 -10.54 15.41
C GLN A 177 4.81 -9.80 15.95
N LYS A 178 5.81 -10.53 16.44
CA LYS A 178 7.08 -9.96 16.92
C LYS A 178 7.74 -9.03 15.88
N TYR A 179 7.81 -9.47 14.63
CA TYR A 179 8.42 -8.65 13.59
C TYR A 179 7.49 -7.55 13.06
N ALA A 180 6.18 -7.73 13.11
CA ALA A 180 5.22 -6.67 12.81
C ALA A 180 5.32 -5.51 13.82
N GLU A 181 5.50 -5.82 15.11
CA GLU A 181 5.74 -4.85 16.17
C GLU A 181 7.01 -4.02 15.92
N MET A 182 8.11 -4.65 15.48
CA MET A 182 9.35 -3.93 15.12
C MET A 182 9.10 -2.83 14.08
N TYR A 183 8.22 -3.07 13.13
CA TYR A 183 7.83 -2.11 12.11
C TYR A 183 6.67 -1.18 12.54
N GLY A 184 6.25 -1.22 13.81
CA GLY A 184 5.17 -0.40 14.35
C GLY A 184 3.77 -0.74 13.87
N LEU A 185 3.55 -1.95 13.32
CA LEU A 185 2.24 -2.36 12.79
C LEU A 185 1.24 -2.84 13.87
N ASP A 186 1.66 -2.93 15.13
CA ASP A 186 0.83 -3.27 16.28
C ASP A 186 0.17 -2.06 16.93
N ALA A 187 0.64 -0.84 16.63
CA ALA A 187 0.21 0.41 17.22
C ALA A 187 -0.31 1.41 16.19
N LYS A 188 -1.13 2.36 16.64
CA LYS A 188 -1.56 3.51 15.83
C LYS A 188 -0.36 4.30 15.34
N SER A 189 -0.51 4.98 14.20
CA SER A 189 0.59 5.66 13.53
C SER A 189 1.18 6.85 14.29
N GLY A 190 0.47 7.41 15.26
CA GLY A 190 0.89 8.60 16.01
C GLY A 190 0.16 9.89 15.61
N LEU A 191 -0.57 9.89 14.50
CA LEU A 191 -1.31 11.07 14.03
C LEU A 191 -2.29 11.62 15.08
N GLU A 192 -2.41 12.93 15.20
CA GLU A 192 -3.24 13.64 16.16
C GLU A 192 -4.75 13.62 15.83
N VAL A 193 -5.14 12.76 14.89
CA VAL A 193 -6.54 12.57 14.46
C VAL A 193 -7.04 11.18 14.83
N PRO A 194 -8.37 10.95 14.90
CA PRO A 194 -8.91 9.64 15.19
C PRO A 194 -8.39 8.57 14.21
N GLU A 195 -7.82 7.51 14.75
CA GLU A 195 -7.28 6.38 14.00
C GLU A 195 -7.80 5.04 14.55
N THR A 196 -8.13 4.12 13.64
CA THR A 196 -8.49 2.75 14.01
C THR A 196 -7.26 2.00 14.52
N THR A 197 -7.41 1.31 15.66
CA THR A 197 -6.36 0.47 16.20
C THR A 197 -6.07 -0.67 15.20
N PRO A 198 -4.81 -0.87 14.81
CA PRO A 198 -4.44 -1.95 13.90
C PRO A 198 -4.63 -3.31 14.55
N HIS A 199 -4.68 -4.35 13.72
CA HIS A 199 -4.70 -5.72 14.18
C HIS A 199 -3.66 -6.54 13.40
N VAL A 200 -2.66 -7.02 14.11
CA VAL A 200 -1.72 -8.02 13.57
C VAL A 200 -2.41 -9.37 13.61
N SER A 201 -2.39 -10.11 12.52
CA SER A 201 -3.09 -11.39 12.42
C SER A 201 -2.82 -12.33 13.60
N ASP A 202 -3.85 -13.06 14.01
CA ASP A 202 -3.87 -13.95 15.17
C ASP A 202 -4.13 -15.42 14.79
N LYS A 203 -4.17 -15.75 13.51
CA LYS A 203 -4.38 -17.11 13.01
C LYS A 203 -3.87 -17.30 11.59
N ASP A 204 -3.69 -18.57 11.17
CA ASP A 204 -3.28 -18.97 9.82
C ASP A 204 -1.94 -18.33 9.42
N ALA A 205 -0.86 -18.79 10.04
CA ALA A 205 0.47 -18.25 9.84
C ALA A 205 0.89 -18.23 8.36
N ALA A 206 0.55 -19.26 7.59
CA ALA A 206 0.90 -19.33 6.18
C ALA A 206 0.19 -18.25 5.35
N ARG A 207 -1.12 -18.02 5.56
CA ARG A 207 -1.84 -16.93 4.87
C ARG A 207 -1.50 -15.57 5.44
N SER A 208 -1.24 -15.47 6.73
CA SER A 208 -0.78 -14.22 7.38
C SER A 208 0.57 -13.77 6.83
N ALA A 209 1.47 -14.71 6.53
CA ALA A 209 2.79 -14.42 5.95
C ALA A 209 2.72 -13.73 4.58
N MET A 210 1.64 -13.89 3.81
CA MET A 210 1.44 -13.15 2.56
C MET A 210 0.53 -11.90 2.72
N GLY A 211 0.19 -11.55 3.98
CA GLY A 211 -0.59 -10.36 4.31
C GLY A 211 -2.10 -10.51 4.21
N GLN A 212 -2.60 -11.74 4.24
CA GLN A 212 -4.03 -12.07 4.28
C GLN A 212 -4.43 -12.50 5.71
N SER A 213 -5.51 -13.26 5.86
CA SER A 213 -6.07 -13.68 7.15
C SER A 213 -6.73 -12.52 7.90
N THR A 214 -6.39 -12.27 9.16
CA THR A 214 -7.06 -11.30 10.02
C THR A 214 -6.33 -9.96 10.19
N HIS A 215 -5.27 -9.73 9.44
CA HIS A 215 -4.58 -8.43 9.47
C HIS A 215 -5.51 -7.26 9.11
N LEU A 216 -5.39 -6.16 9.87
CA LEU A 216 -6.12 -4.92 9.61
C LEU A 216 -5.20 -3.71 9.86
N TYR A 217 -4.89 -2.94 8.81
CA TYR A 217 -4.06 -1.74 8.88
C TYR A 217 -4.70 -0.57 8.15
N THR A 218 -4.50 0.63 8.71
CA THR A 218 -4.87 1.89 8.07
C THR A 218 -3.81 2.28 7.02
N THR A 219 -4.14 3.19 6.14
CA THR A 219 -3.15 3.76 5.19
C THR A 219 -2.06 4.52 5.94
N ALA A 220 -2.40 5.20 7.05
CA ALA A 220 -1.44 5.87 7.92
C ALA A 220 -0.46 4.88 8.56
N GLY A 221 -0.95 3.75 9.09
CA GLY A 221 -0.10 2.69 9.63
C GLY A 221 0.84 2.11 8.58
N LEU A 222 0.36 1.91 7.34
CA LEU A 222 1.20 1.46 6.23
C LEU A 222 2.22 2.52 5.77
N ALA A 223 1.90 3.82 5.88
CA ALA A 223 2.85 4.89 5.58
C ALA A 223 3.98 4.92 6.62
N ARG A 224 3.68 4.79 7.93
CA ARG A 224 4.70 4.63 8.97
C ARG A 224 5.59 3.41 8.72
N TYR A 225 4.97 2.30 8.39
CA TYR A 225 5.66 1.06 8.05
C TYR A 225 6.65 1.23 6.89
N VAL A 226 6.23 1.81 5.77
CA VAL A 226 7.14 2.00 4.63
C VAL A 226 8.20 3.06 4.90
N SER A 227 7.94 4.07 5.73
CA SER A 227 8.94 5.02 6.21
C SER A 227 10.04 4.31 7.01
N THR A 228 9.66 3.37 7.88
CA THR A 228 10.59 2.54 8.66
C THR A 228 11.45 1.63 7.76
N ILE A 229 10.89 1.13 6.66
CA ILE A 229 11.67 0.39 5.66
C ILE A 229 12.65 1.35 4.96
N ALA A 230 12.17 2.50 4.49
CA ALA A 230 12.96 3.45 3.72
C ALA A 230 14.21 3.93 4.44
N ASN A 231 14.11 4.19 5.75
CA ASN A 231 15.22 4.64 6.60
C ASN A 231 15.99 3.51 7.29
N SER A 232 15.71 2.26 6.93
CA SER A 232 16.40 1.06 7.44
C SER A 232 16.31 0.87 8.96
N GLY A 233 15.10 1.05 9.55
CA GLY A 233 14.80 0.56 10.89
C GLY A 233 14.51 1.60 11.96
N THR A 234 14.35 2.87 11.62
CA THR A 234 13.86 3.88 12.58
C THR A 234 12.36 4.09 12.37
N CYS A 235 11.54 3.64 13.30
CA CYS A 235 10.10 3.84 13.29
C CYS A 235 9.76 5.16 14.01
N TYR A 236 9.37 6.19 13.26
CA TYR A 236 8.88 7.45 13.82
C TYR A 236 7.37 7.40 14.02
N ASP A 237 6.87 8.04 15.09
CA ASP A 237 5.47 8.41 15.14
C ASP A 237 5.18 9.47 14.07
N LEU A 238 4.08 9.30 13.34
CA LEU A 238 3.67 10.29 12.35
C LEU A 238 3.02 11.49 13.04
N THR A 239 3.25 12.69 12.51
CA THR A 239 2.64 13.93 12.99
C THR A 239 2.08 14.77 11.84
N LEU A 240 0.91 15.39 12.06
CA LEU A 240 0.34 16.45 11.22
C LEU A 240 0.72 17.85 11.73
N VAL A 241 1.13 17.94 13.00
CA VAL A 241 1.47 19.20 13.67
C VAL A 241 2.99 19.22 13.92
N LYS A 242 3.73 19.80 13.00
CA LYS A 242 5.19 19.91 13.11
C LYS A 242 5.60 20.70 14.36
N SER A 243 5.02 21.89 14.55
CA SER A 243 5.34 22.73 15.69
C SER A 243 4.20 23.72 16.02
N ILE A 244 4.16 24.14 17.26
CA ILE A 244 3.29 25.25 17.74
C ILE A 244 4.21 26.41 18.07
N THR A 245 3.89 27.61 17.54
CA THR A 245 4.66 28.83 17.78
C THR A 245 3.82 29.90 18.43
N ASP A 246 4.45 30.80 19.18
CA ASP A 246 3.82 32.02 19.65
C ASP A 246 3.67 33.07 18.53
N SER A 247 3.06 34.22 18.83
CA SER A 247 2.88 35.31 17.87
C SER A 247 4.18 35.99 17.44
N ALA A 248 5.29 35.74 18.13
CA ALA A 248 6.63 36.21 17.79
C ALA A 248 7.44 35.21 16.98
N GLY A 249 6.86 34.03 16.74
CA GLY A 249 7.51 32.94 15.99
C GLY A 249 8.40 32.03 16.85
N SER A 250 8.40 32.20 18.18
CA SER A 250 9.14 31.31 19.08
C SER A 250 8.44 29.96 19.16
N VAL A 251 9.19 28.88 19.02
CA VAL A 251 8.63 27.50 19.13
C VAL A 251 8.23 27.23 20.57
N LEU A 252 6.95 26.92 20.79
CA LEU A 252 6.40 26.51 22.08
C LEU A 252 6.39 24.99 22.23
N GLU A 253 6.15 24.28 21.12
CA GLU A 253 6.11 22.82 21.05
C GLU A 253 6.67 22.38 19.70
N ASP A 254 7.54 21.37 19.71
CA ASP A 254 8.10 20.73 18.52
C ASP A 254 7.77 19.23 18.56
N ASN A 255 6.99 18.76 17.59
CA ASN A 255 6.54 17.38 17.48
C ASN A 255 7.33 16.59 16.41
N SER A 256 8.37 17.20 15.84
CA SER A 256 9.18 16.52 14.83
C SER A 256 10.06 15.43 15.43
N ALA A 257 10.30 14.38 14.65
CA ALA A 257 11.24 13.29 14.94
C ALA A 257 11.00 12.53 16.27
N ASN A 258 9.70 12.32 16.63
CA ASN A 258 9.38 11.45 17.76
C ASN A 258 9.61 9.99 17.37
N VAL A 259 10.63 9.34 17.96
CA VAL A 259 10.97 7.95 17.66
C VAL A 259 10.08 7.00 18.46
N HIS A 260 9.27 6.22 17.78
CA HIS A 260 8.46 5.15 18.35
C HIS A 260 9.32 3.98 18.82
N ASN A 261 10.15 3.45 17.90
CA ASN A 261 11.18 2.46 18.20
C ASN A 261 12.29 2.47 17.15
N THR A 262 13.39 1.77 17.42
CA THR A 262 14.46 1.51 16.47
C THR A 262 14.88 0.04 16.55
N PHE A 263 15.30 -0.51 15.41
CA PHE A 263 15.86 -1.85 15.36
C PHE A 263 16.95 -1.95 14.28
N GLU A 264 17.81 -2.91 14.45
CA GLU A 264 18.89 -3.18 13.50
C GLU A 264 18.68 -4.54 12.84
N LEU A 265 18.86 -4.59 11.52
CA LEU A 265 18.93 -5.83 10.75
C LEU A 265 20.32 -5.92 10.08
N PRO A 266 20.82 -7.13 9.79
CA PRO A 266 22.00 -7.29 8.96
C PRO A 266 21.90 -6.51 7.65
N GLN A 267 22.96 -5.80 7.27
CA GLN A 267 22.96 -4.95 6.08
C GLN A 267 22.59 -5.73 4.82
N GLU A 268 23.04 -6.97 4.69
CA GLU A 268 22.72 -7.86 3.57
C GLU A 268 21.21 -8.16 3.44
N LEU A 269 20.47 -8.17 4.56
CA LEU A 269 19.03 -8.31 4.55
C LEU A 269 18.36 -7.02 4.08
N TRP A 270 18.79 -5.86 4.57
CA TRP A 270 18.32 -4.57 4.08
C TRP A 270 18.56 -4.42 2.57
N ASP A 271 19.78 -4.72 2.11
CA ASP A 271 20.13 -4.67 0.68
C ASP A 271 19.22 -5.57 -0.15
N THR A 272 18.90 -6.77 0.35
CA THR A 272 17.99 -7.71 -0.32
C THR A 272 16.56 -7.19 -0.37
N ILE A 273 16.05 -6.62 0.73
CA ILE A 273 14.71 -6.05 0.81
C ILE A 273 14.59 -4.85 -0.14
N HIS A 274 15.51 -3.89 -0.04
CA HIS A 274 15.51 -2.70 -0.88
C HIS A 274 15.64 -3.05 -2.37
N ALA A 275 16.57 -3.94 -2.72
CA ALA A 275 16.72 -4.41 -4.11
C ALA A 275 15.48 -5.14 -4.63
N GLY A 276 14.81 -5.95 -3.80
CA GLY A 276 13.54 -6.59 -4.14
C GLY A 276 12.45 -5.56 -4.41
N MET A 277 12.29 -4.55 -3.53
CA MET A 277 11.33 -3.46 -3.70
C MET A 277 11.64 -2.57 -4.90
N ARG A 278 12.93 -2.32 -5.19
CA ARG A 278 13.36 -1.63 -6.41
C ARG A 278 12.96 -2.42 -7.65
N GLY A 279 13.15 -3.75 -7.63
CA GLY A 279 12.78 -4.66 -8.70
C GLY A 279 11.28 -4.66 -8.99
N VAL A 280 10.42 -4.52 -7.98
CA VAL A 280 8.95 -4.35 -8.18
C VAL A 280 8.68 -3.17 -9.10
N VAL A 281 9.23 -2.00 -8.77
CA VAL A 281 8.99 -0.76 -9.54
C VAL A 281 9.58 -0.85 -10.95
N GLN A 282 10.78 -1.40 -11.09
CA GLN A 282 11.43 -1.57 -12.40
C GLN A 282 10.62 -2.43 -13.38
N ASN A 283 9.92 -3.43 -12.85
CA ASN A 283 9.13 -4.37 -13.67
C ASN A 283 7.65 -3.94 -13.79
N HIS A 284 7.23 -2.90 -13.07
CA HIS A 284 5.82 -2.51 -13.03
C HIS A 284 5.45 -1.55 -14.18
N ALA A 285 4.36 -1.85 -14.87
CA ALA A 285 3.89 -1.07 -16.02
C ALA A 285 3.67 0.42 -15.73
N ALA A 286 3.23 0.79 -14.52
CA ALA A 286 3.01 2.19 -14.13
C ALA A 286 4.30 3.01 -14.18
N PHE A 287 5.47 2.40 -13.97
CA PHE A 287 6.78 3.03 -13.93
C PHE A 287 7.66 2.63 -15.13
N SER A 288 7.08 2.03 -16.17
CA SER A 288 7.85 1.61 -17.35
C SER A 288 8.41 2.81 -18.12
N ALA A 289 9.48 2.57 -18.89
CA ALA A 289 10.10 3.61 -19.73
C ALA A 289 9.11 4.26 -20.71
N THR A 290 8.09 3.54 -21.14
CA THR A 290 7.05 4.06 -22.04
C THR A 290 6.05 4.94 -21.31
N ASN A 291 5.60 4.51 -20.10
CA ASN A 291 4.54 5.19 -19.37
C ASN A 291 5.04 6.27 -18.40
N ALA A 292 6.30 6.17 -17.99
CA ALA A 292 6.91 7.06 -17.01
C ALA A 292 8.42 7.19 -17.26
N PRO A 293 8.83 7.86 -18.36
CA PRO A 293 10.24 7.98 -18.74
C PRO A 293 11.12 8.66 -17.68
N ALA A 294 10.55 9.55 -16.88
CA ALA A 294 11.26 10.24 -15.80
C ALA A 294 11.74 9.31 -14.66
N PHE A 295 11.22 8.08 -14.58
CA PHE A 295 11.64 7.07 -13.61
C PHE A 295 12.64 6.04 -14.18
N ASN A 296 13.03 6.23 -15.43
CA ASN A 296 13.88 5.30 -16.17
C ASN A 296 15.05 6.04 -16.83
N GLY A 297 16.10 5.30 -17.10
CA GLY A 297 17.31 5.85 -17.70
C GLY A 297 18.37 6.23 -16.67
N THR A 298 19.52 6.71 -17.15
CA THR A 298 20.73 6.96 -16.33
C THR A 298 20.53 8.08 -15.30
N ASN A 299 19.59 8.99 -15.53
CA ASN A 299 19.29 10.13 -14.67
C ASN A 299 17.82 10.11 -14.18
N GLY A 300 17.12 9.00 -14.35
CA GLY A 300 15.74 8.88 -13.88
C GLY A 300 15.67 8.72 -12.36
N LEU A 301 14.60 9.23 -11.76
CA LEU A 301 14.35 9.05 -10.33
C LEU A 301 14.17 7.56 -10.01
N ALA A 302 15.04 7.02 -9.17
CA ALA A 302 14.90 5.66 -8.70
C ALA A 302 13.87 5.60 -7.56
N VAL A 303 12.87 4.72 -7.70
CA VAL A 303 11.80 4.48 -6.72
C VAL A 303 11.82 3.02 -6.31
N ALA A 304 11.60 2.74 -5.04
CA ALA A 304 11.34 1.39 -4.54
C ALA A 304 9.92 1.30 -3.99
N GLY A 305 9.30 0.13 -4.10
CA GLY A 305 7.94 -0.04 -3.60
C GLY A 305 7.48 -1.49 -3.58
N LYS A 306 6.30 -1.71 -3.06
CA LYS A 306 5.63 -3.01 -3.05
C LYS A 306 4.15 -2.83 -3.33
N THR A 307 3.68 -3.54 -4.33
CA THR A 307 2.25 -3.69 -4.62
C THR A 307 1.57 -4.59 -3.60
N GLY A 308 0.29 -4.37 -3.37
CA GLY A 308 -0.54 -5.22 -2.53
C GLY A 308 -1.94 -5.36 -3.11
N THR A 309 -2.43 -6.59 -3.14
CA THR A 309 -3.82 -6.89 -3.47
C THR A 309 -4.44 -7.60 -2.28
N ALA A 310 -5.52 -7.05 -1.76
CA ALA A 310 -6.22 -7.60 -0.62
C ALA A 310 -7.66 -7.99 -1.01
N GLN A 311 -8.00 -9.26 -0.82
CA GLN A 311 -9.34 -9.77 -1.01
C GLN A 311 -10.10 -9.74 0.31
N GLN A 312 -11.15 -8.93 0.41
CA GLN A 312 -12.02 -8.86 1.58
C GLN A 312 -13.29 -9.71 1.40
N SER A 313 -13.80 -9.80 0.19
CA SER A 313 -15.01 -10.55 -0.16
C SER A 313 -14.87 -11.15 -1.55
N LYS A 314 -15.51 -12.30 -1.78
CA LYS A 314 -15.59 -12.92 -3.12
C LYS A 314 -16.54 -12.18 -4.06
N ASP A 315 -17.45 -11.37 -3.49
CA ASP A 315 -18.51 -10.66 -4.23
C ASP A 315 -18.11 -9.22 -4.61
N LYS A 316 -16.92 -8.77 -4.20
CA LYS A 316 -16.40 -7.43 -4.47
C LYS A 316 -15.02 -7.51 -5.09
N PRO A 317 -14.66 -6.52 -5.91
CA PRO A 317 -13.29 -6.39 -6.40
C PRO A 317 -12.28 -6.29 -5.26
N ASN A 318 -11.06 -6.73 -5.51
CA ASN A 318 -9.95 -6.61 -4.57
C ASN A 318 -9.62 -5.14 -4.28
N HIS A 319 -9.07 -4.87 -3.10
CA HIS A 319 -8.45 -3.59 -2.81
C HIS A 319 -7.10 -3.52 -3.49
N GLY A 320 -6.78 -2.38 -4.11
CA GLY A 320 -5.46 -2.09 -4.65
C GLY A 320 -4.64 -1.28 -3.66
N LEU A 321 -3.42 -1.75 -3.36
CA LEU A 321 -2.48 -1.08 -2.47
C LEU A 321 -1.13 -0.89 -3.15
N PHE A 322 -0.45 0.18 -2.76
CA PHE A 322 0.96 0.41 -3.06
C PHE A 322 1.61 1.10 -1.88
N ILE A 323 2.79 0.63 -1.49
CA ILE A 323 3.69 1.33 -0.58
C ILE A 323 5.01 1.56 -1.30
N GLY A 324 5.66 2.69 -1.06
CA GLY A 324 6.93 2.97 -1.71
C GLY A 324 7.63 4.19 -1.15
N TYR A 325 8.85 4.41 -1.59
CA TYR A 325 9.68 5.54 -1.20
C TYR A 325 10.58 6.00 -2.34
N ALA A 326 11.00 7.23 -2.28
CA ALA A 326 11.86 7.87 -3.26
C ALA A 326 12.69 9.02 -2.64
N PRO A 327 13.91 9.29 -3.14
CA PRO A 327 14.69 8.43 -4.03
C PRO A 327 15.07 7.09 -3.39
N TYR A 328 15.50 6.13 -4.18
CA TYR A 328 15.88 4.79 -3.70
C TYR A 328 17.11 4.82 -2.78
N ASP A 329 18.14 5.59 -3.17
CA ASP A 329 19.42 5.60 -2.46
C ASP A 329 19.46 6.55 -1.25
N ASP A 330 18.62 7.61 -1.25
CA ASP A 330 18.52 8.60 -0.17
C ASP A 330 17.05 9.04 -0.03
N PRO A 331 16.22 8.28 0.67
CA PRO A 331 14.78 8.52 0.73
C PRO A 331 14.40 9.88 1.35
N GLU A 332 13.72 10.71 0.58
CA GLU A 332 13.14 11.99 1.01
C GLU A 332 11.65 11.85 1.33
N ILE A 333 10.97 10.95 0.63
CA ILE A 333 9.55 10.69 0.85
C ILE A 333 9.27 9.19 0.91
N ALA A 334 8.28 8.84 1.72
CA ALA A 334 7.64 7.53 1.73
C ALA A 334 6.12 7.68 1.65
N LEU A 335 5.44 6.74 1.02
CA LEU A 335 3.99 6.84 0.84
C LEU A 335 3.30 5.50 0.85
N ALA A 336 2.04 5.53 1.29
CA ALA A 336 1.10 4.44 1.14
C ALA A 336 -0.15 4.92 0.40
N VAL A 337 -0.58 4.13 -0.57
CA VAL A 337 -1.80 4.37 -1.35
C VAL A 337 -2.71 3.18 -1.22
N ARG A 338 -4.00 3.42 -1.03
CA ARG A 338 -5.05 2.42 -1.07
C ARG A 338 -6.23 2.88 -1.91
N ILE A 339 -6.71 2.00 -2.77
CA ILE A 339 -7.97 2.19 -3.50
C ILE A 339 -8.91 1.06 -3.10
N THR A 340 -9.95 1.41 -2.37
CA THR A 340 -10.95 0.45 -1.89
C THR A 340 -11.72 -0.13 -3.07
N ASN A 341 -11.76 -1.46 -3.18
CA ASN A 341 -12.32 -2.19 -4.32
C ASN A 341 -11.72 -1.72 -5.67
N GLY A 342 -10.43 -1.44 -5.67
CA GLY A 342 -9.69 -0.84 -6.79
C GLY A 342 -9.30 -1.80 -7.91
N TYR A 343 -9.77 -3.04 -7.87
CA TYR A 343 -9.50 -4.15 -8.81
C TYR A 343 -8.05 -4.61 -8.80
N SER A 344 -7.10 -3.71 -9.01
CA SER A 344 -5.67 -4.02 -9.15
C SER A 344 -4.81 -3.06 -8.33
N SER A 345 -3.72 -3.58 -7.80
CA SER A 345 -2.64 -2.80 -7.19
C SER A 345 -1.99 -1.82 -8.18
N GLY A 346 -2.04 -2.12 -9.48
CA GLY A 346 -1.57 -1.22 -10.54
C GLY A 346 -2.23 0.16 -10.50
N ASN A 347 -3.52 0.24 -10.14
CA ASN A 347 -4.22 1.52 -10.00
C ASN A 347 -3.66 2.35 -8.82
N ALA A 348 -3.31 1.71 -7.71
CA ALA A 348 -2.65 2.38 -6.60
C ALA A 348 -1.22 2.82 -6.96
N ALA A 349 -0.50 2.02 -7.73
CA ALA A 349 0.84 2.36 -8.23
C ALA A 349 0.81 3.57 -9.20
N LEU A 350 -0.24 3.72 -10.02
CA LEU A 350 -0.42 4.91 -10.88
C LEU A 350 -0.60 6.18 -10.04
N VAL A 351 -1.44 6.14 -9.01
CA VAL A 351 -1.62 7.28 -8.09
C VAL A 351 -0.30 7.62 -7.40
N ALA A 352 0.43 6.61 -6.91
CA ALA A 352 1.74 6.82 -6.29
C ALA A 352 2.73 7.46 -7.25
N ARG A 353 2.80 7.00 -8.51
CA ARG A 353 3.64 7.58 -9.56
C ARG A 353 3.34 9.07 -9.76
N ASP A 354 2.07 9.42 -9.89
CA ASP A 354 1.66 10.80 -10.15
C ASP A 354 2.00 11.72 -8.97
N VAL A 355 1.81 11.26 -7.74
CA VAL A 355 2.21 12.00 -6.52
C VAL A 355 3.73 12.18 -6.44
N ILE A 356 4.51 11.14 -6.72
CA ILE A 356 5.98 11.23 -6.77
C ILE A 356 6.42 12.18 -7.89
N SER A 357 5.78 12.11 -9.07
CA SER A 357 6.05 13.01 -10.20
C SER A 357 5.80 14.48 -9.82
N TYR A 358 4.70 14.75 -9.12
CA TYR A 358 4.36 16.07 -8.62
C TYR A 358 5.39 16.60 -7.60
N TYR A 359 5.71 15.78 -6.60
CA TYR A 359 6.64 16.17 -5.53
C TYR A 359 8.03 16.53 -6.06
N PHE A 360 8.59 15.68 -6.93
CA PHE A 360 9.91 15.90 -7.53
C PHE A 360 9.89 16.76 -8.79
N LYS A 361 8.73 17.29 -9.16
CA LYS A 361 8.56 18.14 -10.37
C LYS A 361 9.08 17.48 -11.65
N LEU A 362 8.79 16.18 -11.80
CA LEU A 362 9.23 15.40 -12.96
C LEU A 362 8.37 15.65 -14.21
N GLN A 363 7.17 16.20 -14.02
CA GLN A 363 6.20 16.57 -15.06
C GLN A 363 5.54 17.89 -14.67
N ASP A 364 5.05 18.62 -15.65
CA ASP A 364 4.26 19.82 -15.39
C ASP A 364 2.93 19.47 -14.72
N GLU A 365 2.48 20.30 -13.80
CA GLU A 365 1.22 20.09 -13.06
C GLU A 365 0.02 19.95 -14.02
N SER A 366 0.02 20.69 -15.13
CA SER A 366 -1.03 20.61 -16.15
C SER A 366 -1.10 19.27 -16.88
N GLU A 367 -0.01 18.50 -16.88
CA GLU A 367 0.01 17.13 -17.43
C GLU A 367 -0.50 16.10 -16.42
N LEU A 368 -0.33 16.35 -15.12
CA LEU A 368 -0.81 15.50 -14.05
C LEU A 368 -2.28 15.77 -13.71
N ILE A 369 -2.70 17.06 -13.74
CA ILE A 369 -4.06 17.52 -13.42
C ILE A 369 -4.70 18.03 -14.70
N THR A 370 -5.17 17.12 -15.52
CA THR A 370 -5.76 17.42 -16.84
C THR A 370 -7.21 17.94 -16.79
N GLY A 371 -7.85 17.91 -15.63
CA GLY A 371 -9.27 18.22 -15.47
C GLY A 371 -10.22 17.12 -15.98
N HIS A 372 -9.66 15.96 -16.35
CA HIS A 372 -10.39 14.80 -16.81
C HIS A 372 -9.94 13.53 -16.08
N ALA A 373 -10.78 12.49 -16.09
CA ALA A 373 -10.35 11.16 -15.62
C ALA A 373 -9.27 10.59 -16.57
N SER A 374 -8.22 9.99 -16.01
CA SER A 374 -7.04 9.54 -16.76
C SER A 374 -7.26 8.26 -17.59
N ALA A 375 -8.35 7.52 -17.37
CA ALA A 375 -8.65 6.30 -18.13
C ALA A 375 -9.41 6.65 -19.43
N SER A 376 -8.90 6.18 -20.58
CA SER A 376 -9.64 6.25 -21.82
C SER A 376 -10.48 4.98 -22.03
N TYR A 377 -11.67 5.14 -22.60
CA TYR A 377 -12.56 4.04 -22.98
C TYR A 377 -11.87 3.03 -23.93
N ASP A 378 -11.02 3.52 -24.81
CA ASP A 378 -10.31 2.73 -25.80
C ASP A 378 -9.29 1.75 -25.19
N SER A 379 -8.74 2.03 -24.01
CA SER A 379 -7.81 1.12 -23.33
C SER A 379 -8.47 -0.16 -22.81
N TYR A 380 -9.79 -0.16 -22.58
CA TYR A 380 -10.56 -1.34 -22.18
C TYR A 380 -11.01 -2.21 -23.35
N ASN A 381 -11.24 -1.63 -24.52
CA ASN A 381 -11.74 -2.35 -25.69
C ASN A 381 -10.65 -3.00 -26.56
N THR A 382 -9.40 -2.55 -26.46
CA THR A 382 -8.28 -3.07 -27.27
C THR A 382 -7.53 -4.24 -26.62
N SER A 383 -7.69 -4.44 -25.33
CA SER A 383 -7.16 -5.61 -24.63
C SER A 383 -8.27 -6.63 -24.42
N GLY A 384 -8.53 -7.48 -25.41
CA GLY A 384 -9.31 -8.72 -25.25
C GLY A 384 -8.69 -9.69 -24.26
N THR A 385 -7.89 -9.21 -23.32
CA THR A 385 -7.28 -9.92 -22.20
C THR A 385 -8.18 -9.76 -20.99
N SER A 386 -8.74 -10.89 -20.58
CA SER A 386 -9.45 -11.10 -19.33
C SER A 386 -8.83 -10.35 -18.16
N ALA A 387 -9.64 -9.98 -17.16
CA ALA A 387 -9.25 -9.37 -15.87
C ALA A 387 -8.10 -10.08 -15.11
N ALA A 388 -7.59 -11.18 -15.61
CA ALA A 388 -6.43 -11.92 -15.11
C ALA A 388 -5.07 -11.25 -15.44
N ALA A 389 -5.01 -10.27 -16.34
CA ALA A 389 -3.75 -9.64 -16.75
C ALA A 389 -3.26 -8.53 -15.79
N PHE A 390 -4.01 -8.21 -14.74
CA PHE A 390 -3.66 -7.21 -13.72
C PHE A 390 -3.70 -7.77 -12.29
N ALA A 391 -3.59 -9.07 -12.14
CA ALA A 391 -3.36 -9.66 -10.83
C ALA A 391 -1.85 -9.62 -10.57
N ASP A 392 -1.45 -8.75 -9.62
CA ASP A 392 -0.12 -8.50 -9.01
C ASP A 392 1.14 -8.73 -9.84
#